data_9dde14d65b5544d060b8722e82a5cdf9
#
_entry.id   9dde14d65b5544d060b8722e82a5cdf9
#
_cell.length_a   1.000
_cell.length_b   1.000
_cell.length_c   1.000
_cell.angle_alpha   90.00
_cell.angle_beta   90.00
_cell.angle_gamma   90.00
#
_symmetry.space_group_name_H-M   'P 1'
#
loop_
_entity.id
_entity.type
_entity.pdbx_description
1 polymer ?
#
loop_
_entity_poly.entity_id
_entity_poly.type
_entity_poly.pdbx_seq_one_letter_code
_entity_poly.pdbx_strand_id
1 'polypeptide(L)'
;KTFWSLLIGKGYPSPNQTMRWCTDRLKIAPTSQYILDRVSSQGAAIVLLGVRLDESESRRNNINKWKNLHESNLSPHSELAGAFIYRPIVSMTTEDVWEVIGAFPPPWGGSHASLIQLYRDAEGGECPIVLSKAEAPGCGTASSRFGCWTCTVVEKDRSLQGFVDSGNHEYKPLIDFRDWLKEI
;
A
#
# COMPACT_ATOMS: atom_id res chain seq x y z
N LYS A 1 -2.92 5.45 20.52
CA LYS A 1 -3.26 6.83 20.09
C LYS A 1 -3.81 6.75 18.69
N THR A 2 -4.93 7.41 18.38
CA THR A 2 -5.55 7.45 17.07
C THR A 2 -5.10 8.69 16.28
N PHE A 3 -5.31 8.71 14.97
CA PHE A 3 -5.07 9.88 14.14
C PHE A 3 -5.76 11.13 14.70
N TRP A 4 -7.04 11.02 15.03
CA TRP A 4 -7.86 12.11 15.55
C TRP A 4 -7.44 12.61 16.94
N SER A 5 -6.99 11.70 17.82
CA SER A 5 -6.49 12.12 19.12
C SER A 5 -5.17 12.90 19.03
N LEU A 6 -4.41 12.72 17.96
CA LEU A 6 -3.20 13.49 17.71
C LEU A 6 -3.53 14.81 16.99
N LEU A 7 -4.32 14.76 15.94
CA LEU A 7 -4.69 15.94 15.15
C LEU A 7 -5.51 16.94 15.98
N ILE A 8 -6.66 16.52 16.48
CA ILE A 8 -7.59 17.40 17.21
C ILE A 8 -7.19 17.54 18.69
N GLY A 9 -6.95 16.42 19.37
CA GLY A 9 -6.71 16.42 20.82
C GLY A 9 -5.36 16.99 21.23
N LYS A 10 -4.32 16.93 20.37
CA LYS A 10 -2.97 17.45 20.63
C LYS A 10 -2.54 18.57 19.69
N GLY A 11 -3.39 19.01 18.79
CA GLY A 11 -3.09 20.08 17.84
C GLY A 11 -1.94 19.77 16.88
N TYR A 12 -1.79 18.52 16.47
CA TYR A 12 -0.80 18.19 15.45
C TYR A 12 -1.26 18.79 14.11
N PRO A 13 -0.35 19.37 13.32
CA PRO A 13 -0.70 19.88 12.00
C PRO A 13 -1.12 18.74 11.07
N SER A 14 -1.95 19.02 10.07
CA SER A 14 -2.30 18.07 9.03
C SER A 14 -1.04 17.51 8.36
N PRO A 15 -0.94 16.18 8.18
CA PRO A 15 0.23 15.58 7.53
C PRO A 15 0.43 16.13 6.11
N ASN A 16 1.69 16.39 5.75
CA ASN A 16 2.08 16.85 4.42
C ASN A 16 3.31 16.07 3.92
N GLN A 17 3.85 16.43 2.77
CA GLN A 17 4.97 15.70 2.16
C GLN A 17 6.23 15.71 3.03
N THR A 18 6.47 16.76 3.81
CA THR A 18 7.64 16.90 4.68
C THR A 18 7.39 16.39 6.09
N MET A 19 6.15 16.48 6.57
CA MET A 19 5.77 16.09 7.93
C MET A 19 4.76 14.94 7.92
N ARG A 20 5.25 13.71 8.01
CA ARG A 20 4.46 12.47 7.98
C ARG A 20 4.41 11.79 9.34
N TRP A 21 4.11 12.52 10.40
CA TRP A 21 4.03 11.97 11.75
C TRP A 21 3.06 10.78 11.88
N CYS A 22 2.02 10.75 11.02
CA CYS A 22 1.07 9.64 10.95
C CYS A 22 1.75 8.33 10.52
N THR A 23 2.69 8.38 9.59
CA THR A 23 3.44 7.20 9.14
C THR A 23 4.30 6.64 10.27
N ASP A 24 5.05 7.49 10.95
CA ASP A 24 5.91 7.09 12.05
C ASP A 24 5.08 6.54 13.23
N ARG A 25 4.13 7.32 13.75
CA ARG A 25 3.43 7.02 14.99
C ARG A 25 2.34 5.97 14.87
N LEU A 26 1.71 5.82 13.71
CA LEU A 26 0.55 4.94 13.52
C LEU A 26 0.84 3.70 12.69
N LYS A 27 1.98 3.67 11.98
CA LYS A 27 2.39 2.53 11.15
C LYS A 27 3.74 1.96 11.60
N ILE A 28 4.82 2.76 11.52
CA ILE A 28 6.19 2.25 11.74
C ILE A 28 6.37 1.85 13.22
N ALA A 29 6.15 2.76 14.15
CA ALA A 29 6.43 2.49 15.56
C ALA A 29 5.65 1.29 16.12
N PRO A 30 4.31 1.15 15.93
CA PRO A 30 3.59 -0.03 16.43
C PRO A 30 4.00 -1.32 15.72
N THR A 31 4.34 -1.27 14.41
CA THR A 31 4.81 -2.45 13.67
C THR A 31 6.19 -2.88 14.17
N SER A 32 7.11 -1.93 14.37
CA SER A 32 8.45 -2.21 14.91
C SER A 32 8.38 -2.80 16.31
N GLN A 33 7.52 -2.27 17.18
CA GLN A 33 7.32 -2.82 18.52
C GLN A 33 6.81 -4.27 18.45
N TYR A 34 5.82 -4.55 17.61
CA TYR A 34 5.30 -5.90 17.43
C TYR A 34 6.39 -6.87 16.95
N ILE A 35 7.22 -6.46 15.99
CA ILE A 35 8.35 -7.27 15.49
C ILE A 35 9.35 -7.55 16.61
N LEU A 36 9.73 -6.53 17.39
CA LEU A 36 10.67 -6.67 18.51
C LEU A 36 10.13 -7.61 19.58
N ASP A 37 8.85 -7.53 19.91
CA ASP A 37 8.21 -8.43 20.86
C ASP A 37 8.26 -9.89 20.35
N ARG A 38 8.12 -10.13 19.04
CA ARG A 38 8.28 -11.44 18.42
C ARG A 38 9.73 -11.93 18.43
N VAL A 39 10.67 -11.05 18.10
CA VAL A 39 12.12 -11.39 18.19
C VAL A 39 12.48 -11.73 19.63
N SER A 40 12.03 -10.97 20.62
CA SER A 40 12.30 -11.22 22.01
C SER A 40 11.74 -12.58 22.51
N SER A 41 10.55 -12.95 22.04
CA SER A 41 9.88 -14.19 22.47
C SER A 41 10.30 -15.44 21.69
N GLN A 42 10.72 -15.29 20.43
CA GLN A 42 11.00 -16.40 19.50
C GLN A 42 12.45 -16.44 19.01
N GLY A 43 13.28 -15.48 19.38
CA GLY A 43 14.67 -15.36 18.94
C GLY A 43 14.85 -14.68 17.57
N ALA A 44 13.89 -14.82 16.67
CA ALA A 44 13.90 -14.18 15.34
C ALA A 44 12.47 -13.95 14.83
N ALA A 45 12.35 -13.04 13.84
CA ALA A 45 11.10 -12.80 13.14
C ALA A 45 11.35 -12.61 11.63
N ILE A 46 10.46 -13.18 10.81
CA ILE A 46 10.47 -12.97 9.36
C ILE A 46 9.23 -12.16 8.98
N VAL A 47 9.44 -11.00 8.38
CA VAL A 47 8.38 -10.12 7.86
C VAL A 47 8.20 -10.43 6.37
N LEU A 48 7.01 -10.88 5.98
CA LEU A 48 6.67 -11.08 4.58
C LEU A 48 6.15 -9.77 3.99
N LEU A 49 6.78 -9.31 2.89
CA LEU A 49 6.35 -8.10 2.18
C LEU A 49 5.95 -8.45 0.75
N GLY A 50 4.70 -8.15 0.40
CA GLY A 50 4.18 -8.23 -0.96
C GLY A 50 4.63 -7.07 -1.85
N VAL A 51 5.93 -6.73 -1.84
CA VAL A 51 6.50 -5.66 -2.66
C VAL A 51 7.13 -6.22 -3.92
N ARG A 52 7.07 -5.44 -5.00
CA ARG A 52 7.57 -5.82 -6.32
C ARG A 52 8.51 -4.76 -6.88
N LEU A 53 9.44 -5.16 -7.75
CA LEU A 53 10.35 -4.24 -8.46
C LEU A 53 9.59 -3.31 -9.40
N ASP A 54 8.45 -3.76 -9.90
CA ASP A 54 7.63 -3.07 -10.88
C ASP A 54 6.74 -1.96 -10.32
N GLU A 55 6.59 -1.87 -8.98
CA GLU A 55 5.68 -0.90 -8.36
C GLU A 55 6.14 0.55 -8.43
N SER A 56 7.43 0.82 -8.32
CA SER A 56 8.02 2.15 -8.46
C SER A 56 9.54 2.10 -8.53
N GLU A 57 10.13 3.10 -9.19
CA GLU A 57 11.58 3.26 -9.28
C GLU A 57 12.25 3.37 -7.90
N SER A 58 11.65 4.10 -6.97
CA SER A 58 12.16 4.23 -5.60
C SER A 58 12.20 2.88 -4.88
N ARG A 59 11.16 2.03 -5.04
CA ARG A 59 11.15 0.68 -4.47
C ARG A 59 12.16 -0.23 -5.15
N ARG A 60 12.28 -0.16 -6.48
CA ARG A 60 13.29 -0.89 -7.25
C ARG A 60 14.68 -0.59 -6.75
N ASN A 61 15.02 0.68 -6.58
CA ASN A 61 16.33 1.11 -6.10
C ASN A 61 16.61 0.61 -4.67
N ASN A 62 15.62 0.71 -3.78
CA ASN A 62 15.74 0.18 -2.43
C ASN A 62 15.91 -1.35 -2.39
N ILE A 63 15.14 -2.09 -3.16
CA ILE A 63 15.25 -3.55 -3.22
C ILE A 63 16.61 -3.97 -3.78
N ASN A 64 17.05 -3.34 -4.87
CA ASN A 64 18.34 -3.64 -5.51
C ASN A 64 19.53 -3.34 -4.60
N LYS A 65 19.47 -2.30 -3.78
CA LYS A 65 20.49 -2.00 -2.77
C LYS A 65 20.74 -3.18 -1.82
N TRP A 66 19.67 -3.88 -1.44
CA TRP A 66 19.76 -5.04 -0.53
C TRP A 66 19.97 -6.36 -1.27
N LYS A 67 19.51 -6.48 -2.53
CA LYS A 67 19.71 -7.68 -3.36
C LYS A 67 21.18 -7.92 -3.69
N ASN A 68 21.95 -6.85 -3.85
CA ASN A 68 23.41 -6.95 -4.10
C ASN A 68 24.19 -7.51 -2.90
N LEU A 69 23.58 -7.56 -1.71
CA LEU A 69 24.20 -8.10 -0.50
C LEU A 69 23.80 -9.56 -0.22
N HIS A 70 22.69 -10.03 -0.80
CA HIS A 70 22.13 -11.36 -0.56
C HIS A 70 21.50 -11.91 -1.84
N GLU A 71 21.91 -13.09 -2.27
CA GLU A 71 21.40 -13.77 -3.47
C GLU A 71 19.94 -14.27 -3.30
N SER A 72 19.40 -14.24 -2.09
CA SER A 72 18.06 -14.67 -1.77
C SER A 72 17.07 -13.50 -1.64
N ASN A 73 15.77 -13.77 -1.79
CA ASN A 73 14.71 -12.81 -1.51
C ASN A 73 14.53 -12.50 0.00
N LEU A 74 15.39 -13.09 0.84
CA LEU A 74 15.49 -12.87 2.28
C LEU A 74 16.65 -11.91 2.57
N SER A 75 16.40 -10.85 3.33
CA SER A 75 17.41 -9.90 3.77
C SER A 75 17.20 -9.53 5.24
N PRO A 76 18.25 -9.15 5.99
CA PRO A 76 18.05 -8.60 7.33
C PRO A 76 17.23 -7.30 7.27
N HIS A 77 16.49 -7.04 8.34
CA HIS A 77 15.80 -5.74 8.51
C HIS A 77 16.84 -4.65 8.77
N SER A 78 16.66 -3.47 8.15
CA SER A 78 17.65 -2.38 8.21
C SER A 78 17.87 -1.81 9.60
N GLU A 79 16.87 -1.90 10.49
CA GLU A 79 16.87 -1.21 11.80
C GLU A 79 16.62 -2.16 12.97
N LEU A 80 16.01 -3.33 12.75
CA LEU A 80 15.60 -4.24 13.81
C LEU A 80 16.48 -5.49 13.81
N ALA A 81 17.34 -5.61 14.79
CA ALA A 81 18.18 -6.80 14.98
C ALA A 81 17.33 -8.05 15.21
N GLY A 82 17.70 -9.18 14.61
CA GLY A 82 16.95 -10.44 14.71
C GLY A 82 15.70 -10.51 13.83
N ALA A 83 15.37 -9.43 13.12
CA ALA A 83 14.28 -9.42 12.15
C ALA A 83 14.83 -9.56 10.71
N PHE A 84 14.08 -10.27 9.88
CA PHE A 84 14.38 -10.49 8.47
C PHE A 84 13.18 -10.09 7.62
N ILE A 85 13.45 -9.72 6.37
CA ILE A 85 12.41 -9.39 5.38
C ILE A 85 12.48 -10.41 4.26
N TYR A 86 11.37 -11.07 3.97
CA TYR A 86 11.21 -11.96 2.83
C TYR A 86 10.22 -11.37 1.82
N ARG A 87 10.58 -11.38 0.55
CA ARG A 87 9.84 -10.77 -0.55
C ARG A 87 9.45 -11.83 -1.58
N PRO A 88 8.38 -12.61 -1.33
CA PRO A 88 8.04 -13.77 -2.17
C PRO A 88 7.72 -13.43 -3.62
N ILE A 89 7.14 -12.26 -3.86
CA ILE A 89 6.66 -11.84 -5.19
C ILE A 89 7.48 -10.69 -5.81
N VAL A 90 8.74 -10.52 -5.38
CA VAL A 90 9.59 -9.36 -5.75
C VAL A 90 9.80 -9.21 -7.26
N SER A 91 9.82 -10.31 -8.01
CA SER A 91 10.05 -10.35 -9.46
C SER A 91 8.76 -10.34 -10.29
N MET A 92 7.59 -10.46 -9.66
CA MET A 92 6.32 -10.47 -10.38
C MET A 92 5.96 -9.09 -10.92
N THR A 93 5.44 -9.05 -12.14
CA THR A 93 4.78 -7.86 -12.71
C THR A 93 3.37 -7.68 -12.16
N THR A 94 2.72 -6.59 -12.51
CA THR A 94 1.30 -6.38 -12.17
C THR A 94 0.43 -7.41 -12.88
N GLU A 95 0.74 -7.70 -14.14
CA GLU A 95 0.08 -8.71 -14.97
C GLU A 95 0.18 -10.10 -14.35
N ASP A 96 1.38 -10.51 -13.93
CA ASP A 96 1.60 -11.82 -13.27
C ASP A 96 0.71 -11.97 -12.02
N VAL A 97 0.58 -10.91 -11.22
CA VAL A 97 -0.28 -10.93 -10.03
C VAL A 97 -1.74 -11.12 -10.39
N TRP A 98 -2.23 -10.39 -11.42
CA TRP A 98 -3.61 -10.54 -11.87
C TRP A 98 -3.89 -11.88 -12.54
N GLU A 99 -2.91 -12.43 -13.26
CA GLU A 99 -2.99 -13.78 -13.83
C GLU A 99 -3.15 -14.83 -12.73
N VAL A 100 -2.34 -14.77 -11.69
CA VAL A 100 -2.46 -15.68 -10.52
C VAL A 100 -3.81 -15.52 -9.82
N ILE A 101 -4.29 -14.28 -9.60
CA ILE A 101 -5.59 -14.00 -8.97
C ILE A 101 -6.74 -14.53 -9.84
N GLY A 102 -6.62 -14.46 -11.17
CA GLY A 102 -7.61 -14.98 -12.10
C GLY A 102 -7.60 -16.50 -12.22
N ALA A 103 -6.42 -17.13 -12.14
CA ALA A 103 -6.25 -18.57 -12.34
C ALA A 103 -6.55 -19.39 -11.09
N PHE A 104 -6.33 -18.86 -9.89
CA PHE A 104 -6.44 -19.61 -8.64
C PHE A 104 -7.45 -18.99 -7.69
N PRO A 105 -8.32 -19.79 -7.05
CA PRO A 105 -9.17 -19.30 -5.98
C PRO A 105 -8.33 -18.94 -4.74
N PRO A 106 -8.83 -18.06 -3.86
CA PRO A 106 -8.12 -17.74 -2.62
C PRO A 106 -8.01 -18.97 -1.71
N PRO A 107 -6.84 -19.19 -1.07
CA PRO A 107 -6.61 -20.37 -0.25
C PRO A 107 -7.49 -20.44 1.01
N TRP A 108 -8.10 -19.33 1.41
CA TRP A 108 -9.05 -19.25 2.52
C TRP A 108 -10.51 -19.49 2.09
N GLY A 109 -10.75 -19.83 0.83
CA GLY A 109 -12.09 -20.08 0.27
C GLY A 109 -12.76 -18.84 -0.32
N GLY A 110 -13.87 -19.05 -1.04
CA GLY A 110 -14.59 -17.99 -1.73
C GLY A 110 -14.01 -17.67 -3.11
N SER A 111 -14.09 -16.41 -3.53
CA SER A 111 -13.58 -15.93 -4.82
C SER A 111 -12.90 -14.58 -4.69
N HIS A 112 -12.11 -14.22 -5.70
CA HIS A 112 -11.48 -12.90 -5.81
C HIS A 112 -12.40 -11.82 -6.43
N ALA A 113 -13.66 -12.13 -6.70
CA ALA A 113 -14.58 -11.22 -7.39
C ALA A 113 -14.71 -9.85 -6.70
N SER A 114 -14.83 -9.83 -5.37
CA SER A 114 -14.91 -8.59 -4.60
C SER A 114 -13.60 -7.76 -4.66
N LEU A 115 -12.45 -8.42 -4.71
CA LEU A 115 -11.16 -7.76 -4.88
C LEU A 115 -11.05 -7.12 -6.27
N ILE A 116 -11.41 -7.87 -7.32
CA ILE A 116 -11.40 -7.37 -8.70
C ILE A 116 -12.36 -6.18 -8.84
N GLN A 117 -13.57 -6.28 -8.27
CA GLN A 117 -14.54 -5.19 -8.28
C GLN A 117 -14.02 -3.94 -7.55
N LEU A 118 -13.38 -4.12 -6.39
CA LEU A 118 -12.77 -3.03 -5.63
C LEU A 118 -11.74 -2.24 -6.46
N TYR A 119 -10.87 -2.95 -7.19
CA TYR A 119 -9.88 -2.29 -8.04
C TYR A 119 -10.53 -1.61 -9.26
N ARG A 120 -11.53 -2.24 -9.86
CA ARG A 120 -12.30 -1.65 -10.96
C ARG A 120 -12.99 -0.35 -10.55
N ASP A 121 -13.65 -0.34 -9.41
CA ASP A 121 -14.34 0.85 -8.90
C ASP A 121 -13.35 1.97 -8.56
N ALA A 122 -12.20 1.64 -8.00
CA ALA A 122 -11.15 2.61 -7.69
C ALA A 122 -10.49 3.23 -8.94
N GLU A 123 -10.63 2.61 -10.10
CA GLU A 123 -10.15 3.09 -11.41
C GLU A 123 -11.26 3.71 -12.25
N GLY A 124 -12.41 4.05 -11.67
CA GLY A 124 -13.53 4.67 -12.36
C GLY A 124 -14.32 3.72 -13.26
N GLY A 125 -14.29 2.41 -12.93
CA GLY A 125 -15.00 1.36 -13.66
C GLY A 125 -14.14 0.63 -14.71
N GLU A 126 -12.89 1.05 -14.92
CA GLU A 126 -11.97 0.36 -15.82
C GLU A 126 -11.53 -1.00 -15.24
N CYS A 127 -11.34 -1.99 -16.11
CA CYS A 127 -10.91 -3.32 -15.67
C CYS A 127 -9.41 -3.32 -15.36
N PRO A 128 -8.97 -3.76 -14.16
CA PRO A 128 -7.55 -3.85 -13.85
C PRO A 128 -6.84 -4.99 -14.62
N ILE A 129 -7.60 -5.91 -15.22
CA ILE A 129 -7.07 -7.01 -16.03
C ILE A 129 -6.92 -6.53 -17.46
N VAL A 130 -5.69 -6.31 -17.89
CA VAL A 130 -5.37 -5.93 -19.27
C VAL A 130 -5.22 -7.20 -20.09
N LEU A 131 -6.08 -7.36 -21.10
CA LEU A 131 -6.08 -8.53 -22.00
C LEU A 131 -5.08 -8.40 -23.16
N SER A 132 -4.55 -7.21 -23.41
CA SER A 132 -3.52 -7.00 -24.43
C SER A 132 -2.54 -5.89 -24.02
N LYS A 133 -1.25 -6.04 -24.41
CA LYS A 133 -0.21 -5.01 -24.19
C LYS A 133 -0.51 -3.67 -24.89
N ALA A 134 -1.37 -3.66 -25.91
CA ALA A 134 -1.74 -2.46 -26.65
C ALA A 134 -2.74 -1.58 -25.86
N GLU A 135 -3.47 -2.16 -24.92
CA GLU A 135 -4.48 -1.49 -24.10
C GLU A 135 -3.94 -1.14 -22.69
N ALA A 136 -2.70 -1.54 -22.39
CA ALA A 136 -2.08 -1.21 -21.11
C ALA A 136 -1.88 0.31 -20.99
N PRO A 137 -2.50 0.99 -20.01
CA PRO A 137 -2.15 2.37 -19.73
C PRO A 137 -0.67 2.41 -19.39
N GLY A 138 0.04 3.43 -19.94
CA GLY A 138 1.49 3.58 -19.77
C GLY A 138 1.89 3.51 -18.31
N CYS A 139 3.01 2.85 -18.00
CA CYS A 139 3.59 2.73 -16.66
C CYS A 139 3.55 4.06 -15.91
N GLY A 140 2.69 4.17 -14.90
CA GLY A 140 2.61 5.33 -14.00
C GLY A 140 1.30 6.11 -14.00
N THR A 141 0.33 5.81 -14.87
CA THR A 141 -0.93 6.58 -14.96
C THR A 141 -2.14 5.90 -14.32
N ALA A 142 -2.16 4.61 -14.18
CA ALA A 142 -3.29 3.86 -13.62
C ALA A 142 -2.81 2.87 -12.55
N SER A 143 -2.51 3.34 -11.36
CA SER A 143 -2.33 2.46 -10.21
C SER A 143 -3.19 2.96 -9.06
N SER A 144 -4.31 2.28 -8.84
CA SER A 144 -5.11 2.46 -7.64
C SER A 144 -4.24 2.21 -6.42
N ARG A 145 -4.10 3.22 -5.58
CA ARG A 145 -3.36 3.14 -4.31
C ARG A 145 -4.35 3.32 -3.18
N PHE A 146 -4.69 2.19 -2.55
CA PHE A 146 -5.50 2.24 -1.35
C PHE A 146 -4.67 2.75 -0.18
N GLY A 147 -4.99 3.95 0.28
CA GLY A 147 -4.35 4.63 1.40
C GLY A 147 -5.32 4.90 2.54
N CYS A 148 -4.94 5.84 3.39
CA CYS A 148 -5.87 6.38 4.38
C CYS A 148 -6.76 7.41 3.69
N TRP A 149 -8.07 7.29 3.76
CA TRP A 149 -9.02 8.25 3.18
C TRP A 149 -8.84 9.70 3.70
N THR A 150 -8.23 9.85 4.89
CA THR A 150 -7.86 11.14 5.49
C THR A 150 -6.48 11.64 5.08
N CYS A 151 -5.85 11.05 4.05
CA CYS A 151 -4.47 11.36 3.69
C CYS A 151 -4.37 12.72 2.98
N THR A 152 -3.81 13.71 3.68
CA THR A 152 -3.55 15.05 3.16
C THR A 152 -2.17 15.19 2.48
N VAL A 153 -1.35 14.13 2.52
CA VAL A 153 -0.01 14.09 1.89
C VAL A 153 -0.09 14.07 0.36
N VAL A 154 -1.11 13.42 -0.19
CA VAL A 154 -1.34 13.35 -1.65
C VAL A 154 -2.23 14.50 -2.10
N GLU A 155 -2.02 15.01 -3.31
CA GLU A 155 -2.81 16.12 -3.87
C GLU A 155 -4.28 15.74 -3.99
N LYS A 156 -4.57 14.63 -4.65
CA LYS A 156 -5.91 14.05 -4.80
C LYS A 156 -5.90 12.58 -4.45
N ASP A 157 -6.95 12.10 -3.82
CA ASP A 157 -7.19 10.67 -3.64
C ASP A 157 -7.90 10.14 -4.89
N ARG A 158 -7.11 9.63 -5.83
CA ARG A 158 -7.63 9.11 -7.10
C ARG A 158 -8.50 7.87 -6.91
N SER A 159 -8.14 6.98 -5.98
CA SER A 159 -8.92 5.77 -5.73
C SER A 159 -10.29 6.10 -5.15
N LEU A 160 -10.34 7.03 -4.19
CA LEU A 160 -11.61 7.48 -3.62
C LEU A 160 -12.47 8.22 -4.65
N GLN A 161 -11.84 9.02 -5.52
CA GLN A 161 -12.55 9.64 -6.65
C GLN A 161 -13.07 8.60 -7.62
N GLY A 162 -12.28 7.57 -7.97
CA GLY A 162 -12.70 6.48 -8.82
C GLY A 162 -13.95 5.74 -8.30
N PHE A 163 -14.03 5.52 -6.98
CA PHE A 163 -15.24 4.97 -6.36
C PHE A 163 -16.48 5.85 -6.62
N VAL A 164 -16.36 7.16 -6.44
CA VAL A 164 -17.45 8.10 -6.71
C VAL A 164 -17.86 8.07 -8.18
N ASP A 165 -16.88 8.07 -9.08
CA ASP A 165 -17.10 8.04 -10.54
C ASP A 165 -17.73 6.72 -10.99
N SER A 166 -17.49 5.63 -10.27
CA SER A 166 -18.12 4.31 -10.48
C SER A 166 -19.53 4.20 -9.87
N GLY A 167 -20.08 5.28 -9.29
CA GLY A 167 -21.43 5.33 -8.75
C GLY A 167 -21.55 5.20 -7.22
N ASN A 168 -20.45 5.05 -6.49
CA ASN A 168 -20.44 4.97 -5.02
C ASN A 168 -20.45 6.40 -4.43
N HIS A 169 -21.51 7.16 -4.66
CA HIS A 169 -21.60 8.58 -4.31
C HIS A 169 -21.57 8.86 -2.80
N GLU A 170 -21.79 7.84 -1.95
CA GLU A 170 -21.68 7.91 -0.50
C GLU A 170 -20.25 8.25 -0.02
N TYR A 171 -19.23 8.08 -0.86
CA TYR A 171 -17.84 8.46 -0.55
C TYR A 171 -17.52 9.94 -0.83
N LYS A 172 -18.39 10.66 -1.53
CA LYS A 172 -18.17 12.09 -1.84
C LYS A 172 -17.93 12.96 -0.60
N PRO A 173 -18.70 12.82 0.51
CA PRO A 173 -18.45 13.57 1.74
C PRO A 173 -17.06 13.31 2.35
N LEU A 174 -16.49 12.11 2.15
CA LEU A 174 -15.13 11.79 2.64
C LEU A 174 -14.07 12.56 1.85
N ILE A 175 -14.25 12.71 0.53
CA ILE A 175 -13.36 13.51 -0.32
C ILE A 175 -13.42 14.98 0.13
N ASP A 176 -14.61 15.53 0.27
CA ASP A 176 -14.81 16.93 0.64
C ASP A 176 -14.22 17.24 2.01
N PHE A 177 -14.41 16.36 2.99
CA PHE A 177 -13.84 16.50 4.32
C PHE A 177 -12.30 16.39 4.31
N ARG A 178 -11.76 15.45 3.53
CA ARG A 178 -10.31 15.29 3.37
C ARG A 178 -9.68 16.52 2.73
N ASP A 179 -10.31 17.08 1.71
CA ASP A 179 -9.81 18.27 1.02
C ASP A 179 -9.86 19.49 1.94
N TRP A 180 -10.95 19.65 2.71
CA TRP A 180 -11.01 20.66 3.77
C TRP A 180 -9.90 20.50 4.82
N LEU A 181 -9.59 19.27 5.28
CA LEU A 181 -8.48 19.02 6.21
C LEU A 181 -7.11 19.43 5.65
N LYS A 182 -6.98 19.50 4.33
CA LYS A 182 -5.73 19.90 3.69
C LYS A 182 -5.56 21.42 3.65
N GLU A 183 -6.66 22.19 3.69
CA GLU A 183 -6.66 23.64 3.63
C GLU A 183 -6.38 24.29 5.00
N ILE A 184 -6.56 23.57 6.10
CA ILE A 184 -6.25 24.01 7.45
C ILE A 184 -4.84 23.56 7.86
#